data_170adf00d3a0dc8e79a945e00e7844a0
#
_entry.id   170adf00d3a0dc8e79a945e00e7844a0
#
_cell.length_a   1.000
_cell.length_b   1.000
_cell.length_c   1.000
_cell.angle_alpha   90.00
_cell.angle_beta   90.00
_cell.angle_gamma   90.00
#
_symmetry.space_group_name_H-M   'P 1'
#
loop_
_entity.id
_entity.type
_entity.pdbx_description
1 polymer ?
#
loop_
_entity_poly.entity_id
_entity_poly.type
_entity_poly.pdbx_seq_one_letter_code
_entity_poly.pdbx_strand_id
1 'polypeptide(L)'
;MRNSFRYFNSSTKVIRLTVMMCVRYPLSLRQVEDLLSERGIDICHETVRFWWNRFGPLFAAEIRKRRVHSRSYSQWCWHLDEVFVRINGKTHYLWRAVDHEGEVLEVYATKRRNRRAALQFLRRAMKRYGQPRVIVTDRLRSYRAAMNVIGVAADQECSRWLNNRAENTTSRFGDESEKWPNFGT
;
A
#
# COMPACT_ATOMS: atom_id res chain seq x y z
N MET A 1 12.84 -25.15 -3.40
CA MET A 1 12.81 -23.68 -3.05
C MET A 1 14.11 -23.32 -2.37
N ARG A 2 14.81 -22.27 -2.83
CA ARG A 2 16.00 -21.77 -2.13
C ARG A 2 15.56 -21.14 -0.80
N ASN A 3 16.16 -21.59 0.31
CA ASN A 3 15.90 -21.01 1.64
C ASN A 3 16.56 -19.62 1.72
N SER A 4 15.75 -18.56 1.65
CA SER A 4 16.22 -17.15 1.70
C SER A 4 16.87 -16.76 3.03
N PHE A 5 16.72 -17.59 4.08
CA PHE A 5 17.26 -17.36 5.43
C PHE A 5 18.54 -18.16 5.72
N ARG A 6 19.06 -18.86 4.72
CA ARG A 6 20.34 -19.60 4.85
C ARG A 6 21.47 -18.59 5.16
N TYR A 7 22.35 -18.93 6.08
CA TYR A 7 23.49 -18.09 6.54
C TYR A 7 23.16 -16.95 7.52
N PHE A 8 21.96 -16.90 8.09
CA PHE A 8 21.65 -15.96 9.18
C PHE A 8 21.81 -16.66 10.54
N ASN A 9 22.49 -16.00 11.50
CA ASN A 9 22.71 -16.52 12.85
C ASN A 9 21.41 -16.54 13.69
N SER A 10 20.43 -15.70 13.34
CA SER A 10 19.15 -15.65 14.04
C SER A 10 18.16 -16.66 13.45
N SER A 11 17.28 -17.19 14.31
CA SER A 11 16.28 -18.15 13.84
C SER A 11 15.36 -17.54 12.80
N THR A 12 14.95 -18.33 11.82
CA THR A 12 13.99 -17.91 10.78
C THR A 12 12.68 -17.39 11.36
N LYS A 13 12.25 -17.91 12.52
CA LYS A 13 11.03 -17.47 13.21
C LYS A 13 11.19 -16.04 13.72
N VAL A 14 12.34 -15.71 14.32
CA VAL A 14 12.65 -14.36 14.83
C VAL A 14 12.73 -13.37 13.67
N ILE A 15 13.47 -13.69 12.61
CA ILE A 15 13.55 -12.83 11.41
C ILE A 15 12.15 -12.54 10.83
N ARG A 16 11.31 -13.58 10.70
CA ARG A 16 9.95 -13.43 10.23
C ARG A 16 9.09 -12.55 11.13
N LEU A 17 9.15 -12.78 12.45
CA LEU A 17 8.43 -11.97 13.42
C LEU A 17 8.82 -10.49 13.31
N THR A 18 10.10 -10.19 13.33
CA THR A 18 10.66 -8.83 13.24
C THR A 18 10.18 -8.12 11.96
N VAL A 19 10.36 -8.76 10.81
CA VAL A 19 9.94 -8.16 9.53
C VAL A 19 8.43 -8.00 9.45
N MET A 20 7.65 -8.96 9.97
CA MET A 20 6.19 -8.85 10.01
C MET A 20 5.70 -7.73 10.93
N MET A 21 6.37 -7.45 12.04
CA MET A 21 6.08 -6.31 12.90
C MET A 21 6.24 -4.99 12.13
N CYS A 22 7.37 -4.84 11.39
CA CYS A 22 7.62 -3.66 10.56
C CYS A 22 6.63 -3.52 9.38
N VAL A 23 6.19 -4.64 8.77
CA VAL A 23 5.27 -4.60 7.62
C VAL A 23 3.83 -4.31 8.04
N ARG A 24 3.40 -4.86 9.17
CA ARG A 24 2.00 -4.87 9.58
C ARG A 24 1.62 -3.66 10.44
N TYR A 25 2.58 -3.13 11.20
CA TYR A 25 2.34 -2.05 12.14
C TYR A 25 3.23 -0.85 11.81
N PRO A 26 2.75 0.37 12.04
CA PRO A 26 3.54 1.60 11.85
C PRO A 26 4.53 1.80 13.01
N LEU A 27 5.43 0.84 13.22
CA LEU A 27 6.44 0.87 14.26
C LEU A 27 7.76 1.41 13.71
N SER A 28 8.43 2.26 14.50
CA SER A 28 9.82 2.61 14.23
C SER A 28 10.74 1.41 14.49
N LEU A 29 11.92 1.40 13.88
CA LEU A 29 12.87 0.30 14.06
C LEU A 29 13.31 0.14 15.53
N ARG A 30 13.38 1.25 16.29
CA ARG A 30 13.68 1.24 17.72
C ARG A 30 12.54 0.65 18.55
N GLN A 31 11.30 0.98 18.23
CA GLN A 31 10.15 0.35 18.89
C GLN A 31 10.11 -1.17 18.67
N VAL A 32 10.55 -1.63 17.49
CA VAL A 32 10.67 -3.07 17.22
C VAL A 32 11.79 -3.68 18.04
N GLU A 33 12.94 -3.02 18.18
CA GLU A 33 14.04 -3.40 19.07
C GLU A 33 13.56 -3.54 20.53
N ASP A 34 12.88 -2.51 21.05
CA ASP A 34 12.34 -2.49 22.42
C ASP A 34 11.37 -3.66 22.66
N LEU A 35 10.42 -3.87 21.73
CA LEU A 35 9.45 -4.96 21.82
C LEU A 35 10.08 -6.36 21.74
N LEU A 36 11.19 -6.53 21.03
CA LEU A 36 11.95 -7.78 20.97
C LEU A 36 12.73 -7.99 22.25
N SER A 37 13.36 -6.93 22.78
CA SER A 37 14.11 -6.95 24.05
C SER A 37 13.21 -7.34 25.23
N GLU A 38 11.98 -6.81 25.31
CA GLU A 38 10.98 -7.21 26.32
C GLU A 38 10.65 -8.71 26.30
N ARG A 39 10.90 -9.38 25.18
CA ARG A 39 10.71 -10.84 25.00
C ARG A 39 12.00 -11.63 25.11
N GLY A 40 13.07 -11.01 25.60
CA GLY A 40 14.39 -11.64 25.74
C GLY A 40 15.08 -11.91 24.39
N ILE A 41 14.69 -11.18 23.33
CA ILE A 41 15.30 -11.28 22.00
C ILE A 41 16.19 -10.05 21.81
N ASP A 42 17.49 -10.20 22.01
CA ASP A 42 18.46 -9.13 21.88
C ASP A 42 18.87 -8.94 20.41
N ILE A 43 18.26 -7.94 19.77
CA ILE A 43 18.48 -7.59 18.35
C ILE A 43 18.41 -6.07 18.21
N CYS A 44 19.53 -5.45 17.82
CA CYS A 44 19.60 -4.00 17.65
C CYS A 44 18.82 -3.54 16.39
N HIS A 45 18.36 -2.28 16.42
CA HIS A 45 17.58 -1.66 15.34
C HIS A 45 18.30 -1.64 13.98
N GLU A 46 19.65 -1.66 13.94
CA GLU A 46 20.39 -1.79 12.70
C GLU A 46 20.20 -3.18 12.06
N THR A 47 20.14 -4.23 12.87
CA THR A 47 19.82 -5.59 12.40
C THR A 47 18.35 -5.66 11.93
N VAL A 48 17.44 -4.99 12.65
CA VAL A 48 16.03 -4.85 12.22
C VAL A 48 15.97 -4.15 10.86
N ARG A 49 16.72 -3.05 10.67
CA ARG A 49 16.82 -2.32 9.39
C ARG A 49 17.34 -3.22 8.27
N PHE A 50 18.40 -3.97 8.53
CA PHE A 50 18.99 -4.88 7.57
C PHE A 50 17.98 -5.96 7.13
N TRP A 51 17.26 -6.58 8.06
CA TRP A 51 16.23 -7.57 7.74
C TRP A 51 15.02 -6.97 7.04
N TRP A 52 14.61 -5.78 7.46
CA TRP A 52 13.54 -5.03 6.78
C TRP A 52 13.87 -4.79 5.31
N ASN A 53 15.04 -4.25 5.02
CA ASN A 53 15.45 -3.98 3.64
C ASN A 53 15.60 -5.26 2.81
N ARG A 54 16.12 -6.32 3.41
CA ARG A 54 16.37 -7.60 2.73
C ARG A 54 15.11 -8.41 2.49
N PHE A 55 14.24 -8.53 3.48
CA PHE A 55 13.10 -9.43 3.47
C PHE A 55 11.74 -8.72 3.34
N GLY A 56 11.64 -7.44 3.70
CA GLY A 56 10.41 -6.67 3.63
C GLY A 56 9.71 -6.75 2.27
N PRO A 57 10.40 -6.54 1.14
CA PRO A 57 9.80 -6.67 -0.19
C PRO A 57 9.25 -8.07 -0.49
N LEU A 58 9.91 -9.14 -0.02
CA LEU A 58 9.46 -10.52 -0.19
C LEU A 58 8.18 -10.78 0.60
N PHE A 59 8.12 -10.34 1.87
CA PHE A 59 6.93 -10.48 2.71
C PHE A 59 5.77 -9.64 2.18
N ALA A 60 6.03 -8.40 1.76
CA ALA A 60 5.01 -7.56 1.16
C ALA A 60 4.43 -8.18 -0.13
N ALA A 61 5.26 -8.80 -0.96
CA ALA A 61 4.82 -9.52 -2.15
C ALA A 61 3.96 -10.74 -1.80
N GLU A 62 4.36 -11.53 -0.79
CA GLU A 62 3.62 -12.71 -0.34
C GLU A 62 2.28 -12.33 0.30
N ILE A 63 2.24 -11.29 1.15
CA ILE A 63 1.00 -10.77 1.73
C ILE A 63 0.05 -10.30 0.62
N ARG A 64 0.55 -9.54 -0.37
CA ARG A 64 -0.25 -9.12 -1.52
C ARG A 64 -0.81 -10.30 -2.30
N LYS A 65 0.01 -11.32 -2.55
CA LYS A 65 -0.39 -12.54 -3.27
C LYS A 65 -1.51 -13.28 -2.52
N ARG A 66 -1.37 -13.47 -1.22
CA ARG A 66 -2.40 -14.11 -0.38
C ARG A 66 -3.69 -13.29 -0.34
N ARG A 67 -3.59 -11.97 -0.23
CA ARG A 67 -4.74 -11.07 -0.28
C ARG A 67 -5.50 -11.18 -1.61
N VAL A 68 -4.81 -11.22 -2.73
CA VAL A 68 -5.44 -11.43 -4.05
C VAL A 68 -6.15 -12.79 -4.12
N HIS A 69 -5.54 -13.85 -3.59
CA HIS A 69 -6.11 -15.19 -3.64
C HIS A 69 -7.31 -15.38 -2.68
N SER A 70 -7.28 -14.78 -1.51
CA SER A 70 -8.34 -14.84 -0.50
C SER A 70 -9.56 -13.97 -0.84
N ARG A 71 -9.42 -12.99 -1.75
CA ARG A 71 -10.39 -11.93 -2.06
C ARG A 71 -11.31 -12.19 -3.24
N SER A 72 -11.50 -13.42 -3.64
CA SER A 72 -12.45 -13.78 -4.71
C SER A 72 -13.87 -13.20 -4.52
N TYR A 73 -14.25 -12.86 -3.29
CA TYR A 73 -15.52 -12.24 -2.90
C TYR A 73 -15.44 -10.73 -2.54
N SER A 74 -14.24 -10.18 -2.37
CA SER A 74 -14.00 -8.83 -1.80
C SER A 74 -13.88 -7.72 -2.85
N GLN A 75 -14.07 -8.05 -4.13
CA GLN A 75 -13.80 -7.11 -5.25
C GLN A 75 -14.96 -6.17 -5.56
N TRP A 76 -15.98 -6.12 -4.75
CA TRP A 76 -17.22 -5.52 -5.19
C TRP A 76 -17.32 -3.99 -5.04
N CYS A 77 -16.56 -3.38 -4.15
CA CYS A 77 -16.55 -1.94 -4.03
C CYS A 77 -15.13 -1.39 -3.83
N TRP A 78 -14.68 -0.52 -4.71
CA TRP A 78 -13.42 0.21 -4.57
C TRP A 78 -13.67 1.68 -4.29
N HIS A 79 -12.94 2.23 -3.35
CA HIS A 79 -12.89 3.66 -3.08
C HIS A 79 -11.61 4.21 -3.70
N LEU A 80 -11.74 5.17 -4.59
CA LEU A 80 -10.59 5.81 -5.25
C LEU A 80 -10.38 7.20 -4.68
N ASP A 81 -9.11 7.51 -4.44
CA ASP A 81 -8.68 8.79 -3.92
C ASP A 81 -7.34 9.19 -4.53
N GLU A 82 -7.06 10.49 -4.59
CA GLU A 82 -5.75 10.98 -4.95
C GLU A 82 -5.26 12.04 -3.94
N VAL A 83 -4.01 11.89 -3.53
CA VAL A 83 -3.36 12.73 -2.55
C VAL A 83 -2.16 13.43 -3.18
N PHE A 84 -1.95 14.69 -2.80
CA PHE A 84 -0.74 15.41 -3.15
C PHE A 84 0.40 15.00 -2.23
N VAL A 85 1.53 14.62 -2.80
CA VAL A 85 2.74 14.32 -2.05
C VAL A 85 3.93 15.08 -2.63
N ARG A 86 4.83 15.53 -1.79
CA ARG A 86 6.10 16.12 -2.23
C ARG A 86 7.20 15.07 -2.13
N ILE A 87 7.82 14.77 -3.29
CA ILE A 87 8.95 13.85 -3.37
C ILE A 87 10.13 14.65 -3.93
N ASN A 88 11.21 14.76 -3.17
CA ASN A 88 12.40 15.55 -3.53
C ASN A 88 12.04 16.99 -3.95
N GLY A 89 11.18 17.66 -3.18
CA GLY A 89 10.73 19.02 -3.44
C GLY A 89 9.75 19.20 -4.60
N LYS A 90 9.43 18.15 -5.37
CA LYS A 90 8.49 18.17 -6.50
C LYS A 90 7.14 17.58 -6.11
N THR A 91 6.06 18.25 -6.52
CA THR A 91 4.69 17.77 -6.29
C THR A 91 4.38 16.58 -7.19
N HIS A 92 3.85 15.53 -6.60
CA HIS A 92 3.33 14.34 -7.26
C HIS A 92 1.90 14.07 -6.82
N TYR A 93 1.18 13.31 -7.62
CA TYR A 93 -0.19 12.84 -7.33
C TYR A 93 -0.11 11.35 -7.04
N LEU A 94 -0.51 10.98 -5.85
CA LEU A 94 -0.59 9.60 -5.39
C LEU A 94 -2.01 9.10 -5.58
N TRP A 95 -2.23 8.30 -6.62
CA TRP A 95 -3.51 7.63 -6.88
C TRP A 95 -3.62 6.40 -6.03
N ARG A 96 -4.74 6.20 -5.40
CA ARG A 96 -4.94 5.14 -4.43
C ARG A 96 -6.28 4.46 -4.64
N ALA A 97 -6.30 3.13 -4.60
CA ALA A 97 -7.51 2.33 -4.53
C ALA A 97 -7.55 1.60 -3.18
N VAL A 98 -8.68 1.71 -2.51
CA VAL A 98 -8.95 1.09 -1.21
C VAL A 98 -10.20 0.23 -1.36
N ASP A 99 -10.23 -0.95 -0.75
CA ASP A 99 -11.42 -1.81 -0.76
C ASP A 99 -12.44 -1.39 0.30
N HIS A 100 -13.56 -2.11 0.35
CA HIS A 100 -14.64 -1.86 1.30
C HIS A 100 -14.23 -2.11 2.77
N GLU A 101 -13.11 -2.81 3.02
CA GLU A 101 -12.55 -3.03 4.37
C GLU A 101 -11.58 -1.92 4.78
N GLY A 102 -11.28 -0.97 3.88
CA GLY A 102 -10.31 0.11 4.11
C GLY A 102 -8.87 -0.29 3.82
N GLU A 103 -8.65 -1.43 3.17
CA GLU A 103 -7.32 -1.92 2.82
C GLU A 103 -6.84 -1.36 1.47
N VAL A 104 -5.61 -0.87 1.43
CA VAL A 104 -5.03 -0.33 0.20
C VAL A 104 -4.74 -1.45 -0.79
N LEU A 105 -5.40 -1.40 -1.94
CA LEU A 105 -5.23 -2.34 -3.05
C LEU A 105 -4.03 -1.95 -3.91
N GLU A 106 -4.04 -0.74 -4.44
CA GLU A 106 -3.00 -0.26 -5.36
C GLU A 106 -2.68 1.20 -5.06
N VAL A 107 -1.41 1.55 -5.25
CA VAL A 107 -0.91 2.92 -5.17
C VAL A 107 -0.09 3.21 -6.41
N TYR A 108 -0.31 4.38 -7.01
CA TYR A 108 0.40 4.79 -8.22
C TYR A 108 0.73 6.29 -8.17
N ALA A 109 2.00 6.63 -8.27
CA ALA A 109 2.46 8.02 -8.24
C ALA A 109 2.66 8.57 -9.66
N THR A 110 2.19 9.81 -9.91
CA THR A 110 2.36 10.51 -11.19
C THR A 110 2.70 11.97 -10.99
N LYS A 111 3.35 12.58 -11.99
CA LYS A 111 3.63 14.03 -12.01
C LYS A 111 2.43 14.87 -12.43
N ARG A 112 1.41 14.28 -13.05
CA ARG A 112 0.24 14.98 -13.61
C ARG A 112 -1.05 14.33 -13.15
N ARG A 113 -2.05 15.16 -12.82
CA ARG A 113 -3.42 14.78 -12.48
C ARG A 113 -4.31 14.90 -13.72
N ASN A 114 -4.29 13.88 -14.58
CA ASN A 114 -5.06 13.90 -15.81
C ASN A 114 -5.69 12.55 -16.13
N ARG A 115 -6.58 12.50 -17.15
CA ARG A 115 -7.24 11.28 -17.61
C ARG A 115 -6.28 10.13 -17.91
N ARG A 116 -5.11 10.43 -18.49
CA ARG A 116 -4.11 9.40 -18.86
C ARG A 116 -3.53 8.72 -17.62
N ALA A 117 -3.22 9.50 -16.58
CA ALA A 117 -2.73 8.99 -15.30
C ALA A 117 -3.82 8.13 -14.60
N ALA A 118 -5.05 8.62 -14.52
CA ALA A 118 -6.19 7.87 -13.98
C ALA A 118 -6.42 6.55 -14.74
N LEU A 119 -6.35 6.57 -16.07
CA LEU A 119 -6.51 5.40 -16.92
C LEU A 119 -5.40 4.35 -16.67
N GLN A 120 -4.15 4.78 -16.59
CA GLN A 120 -3.03 3.87 -16.28
C GLN A 120 -3.16 3.25 -14.90
N PHE A 121 -3.54 4.05 -13.90
CA PHE A 121 -3.79 3.59 -12.54
C PHE A 121 -4.91 2.53 -12.50
N LEU A 122 -6.08 2.82 -13.08
CA LEU A 122 -7.22 1.91 -13.10
C LEU A 122 -6.90 0.60 -13.83
N ARG A 123 -6.27 0.68 -15.01
CA ARG A 123 -5.84 -0.52 -15.76
C ARG A 123 -4.88 -1.39 -14.95
N ARG A 124 -3.95 -0.76 -14.23
CA ARG A 124 -2.99 -1.47 -13.38
C ARG A 124 -3.68 -2.15 -12.20
N ALA A 125 -4.59 -1.45 -11.52
CA ALA A 125 -5.37 -2.00 -10.42
C ALA A 125 -6.26 -3.16 -10.89
N MET A 126 -7.02 -2.97 -11.98
CA MET A 126 -7.91 -3.99 -12.53
C MET A 126 -7.17 -5.21 -13.07
N LYS A 127 -5.99 -5.03 -13.69
CA LYS A 127 -5.15 -6.16 -14.13
C LYS A 127 -4.71 -7.04 -12.95
N ARG A 128 -4.51 -6.45 -11.78
CA ARG A 128 -4.00 -7.15 -10.60
C ARG A 128 -5.09 -7.74 -9.72
N TYR A 129 -6.19 -7.03 -9.57
CA TYR A 129 -7.26 -7.34 -8.60
C TYR A 129 -8.60 -7.70 -9.24
N GLY A 130 -8.69 -7.66 -10.57
CA GLY A 130 -9.95 -7.84 -11.29
C GLY A 130 -10.76 -6.55 -11.37
N GLN A 131 -11.91 -6.62 -12.02
CA GLN A 131 -12.82 -5.48 -12.17
C GLN A 131 -13.76 -5.40 -10.95
N PRO A 132 -13.86 -4.24 -10.27
CA PRO A 132 -14.82 -4.05 -9.19
C PRO A 132 -16.22 -3.92 -9.76
N ARG A 133 -17.23 -4.27 -8.95
CA ARG A 133 -18.63 -4.06 -9.27
C ARG A 133 -19.05 -2.61 -9.13
N VAL A 134 -18.51 -1.92 -8.11
CA VAL A 134 -18.79 -0.52 -7.80
C VAL A 134 -17.49 0.23 -7.60
N ILE A 135 -17.40 1.44 -8.14
CA ILE A 135 -16.29 2.37 -7.93
C ILE A 135 -16.82 3.65 -7.30
N VAL A 136 -16.38 3.95 -6.09
CA VAL A 136 -16.69 5.19 -5.39
C VAL A 136 -15.57 6.19 -5.59
N THR A 137 -15.89 7.43 -5.99
CA THR A 137 -14.90 8.50 -6.22
C THR A 137 -15.40 9.85 -5.68
N ASP A 138 -14.49 10.80 -5.54
CA ASP A 138 -14.74 12.20 -5.14
C ASP A 138 -15.24 13.11 -6.26
N ARG A 139 -15.85 12.58 -7.34
CA ARG A 139 -16.31 13.30 -8.55
C ARG A 139 -15.18 13.87 -9.43
N LEU A 140 -13.95 13.44 -9.26
CA LEU A 140 -12.87 13.89 -10.11
C LEU A 140 -13.13 13.56 -11.60
N ARG A 141 -13.11 14.59 -12.44
CA ARG A 141 -13.37 14.45 -13.89
C ARG A 141 -12.44 13.44 -14.58
N SER A 142 -11.20 13.31 -14.08
CA SER A 142 -10.22 12.36 -14.62
C SER A 142 -10.63 10.91 -14.44
N TYR A 143 -11.26 10.55 -13.30
CA TYR A 143 -11.80 9.20 -13.07
C TYR A 143 -12.94 8.88 -14.02
N ARG A 144 -13.95 9.76 -14.10
CA ARG A 144 -15.08 9.56 -15.02
C ARG A 144 -14.60 9.38 -16.47
N ALA A 145 -13.70 10.25 -16.93
CA ALA A 145 -13.16 10.16 -18.29
C ALA A 145 -12.32 8.90 -18.54
N ALA A 146 -11.63 8.37 -17.51
CA ALA A 146 -10.87 7.13 -17.59
C ALA A 146 -11.81 5.91 -17.59
N MET A 147 -12.82 5.90 -16.73
CA MET A 147 -13.81 4.81 -16.64
C MET A 147 -14.65 4.66 -17.91
N ASN A 148 -15.01 5.77 -18.56
CA ASN A 148 -15.68 5.74 -19.88
C ASN A 148 -14.82 5.00 -20.92
N VAL A 149 -13.50 5.16 -20.89
CA VAL A 149 -12.58 4.45 -21.81
C VAL A 149 -12.49 2.97 -21.51
N ILE A 150 -12.61 2.59 -20.23
CA ILE A 150 -12.55 1.17 -19.80
C ILE A 150 -13.90 0.47 -19.95
N GLY A 151 -14.99 1.21 -20.00
CA GLY A 151 -16.36 0.67 -20.09
C GLY A 151 -17.01 0.39 -18.73
N VAL A 152 -16.50 0.95 -17.62
CA VAL A 152 -17.02 0.76 -16.24
C VAL A 152 -17.72 2.01 -15.69
N ALA A 153 -18.07 2.95 -16.53
CA ALA A 153 -18.68 4.22 -16.10
C ALA A 153 -20.06 4.04 -15.46
N ALA A 154 -20.78 2.98 -15.82
CA ALA A 154 -22.11 2.69 -15.28
C ALA A 154 -22.08 2.29 -13.78
N ASP A 155 -20.95 1.77 -13.32
CA ASP A 155 -20.77 1.30 -11.94
C ASP A 155 -20.15 2.37 -11.04
N GLN A 156 -20.07 3.62 -11.51
CA GLN A 156 -19.49 4.71 -10.74
C GLN A 156 -20.50 5.32 -9.77
N GLU A 157 -20.25 5.20 -8.48
CA GLU A 157 -20.94 5.97 -7.45
C GLU A 157 -20.11 7.20 -7.03
N CYS A 158 -20.74 8.39 -7.11
CA CYS A 158 -20.12 9.65 -6.74
C CYS A 158 -20.80 10.21 -5.50
N SER A 159 -20.28 9.93 -4.33
CA SER A 159 -20.77 10.52 -3.09
C SER A 159 -19.60 10.95 -2.20
N ARG A 160 -19.64 12.21 -1.75
CA ARG A 160 -18.64 12.77 -0.83
C ARG A 160 -18.59 11.97 0.50
N TRP A 161 -19.75 11.52 0.97
CA TRP A 161 -19.88 10.78 2.22
C TRP A 161 -19.40 9.32 2.12
N LEU A 162 -19.49 8.72 0.95
CA LEU A 162 -19.06 7.34 0.74
C LEU A 162 -17.53 7.22 0.58
N ASN A 163 -16.83 8.31 0.26
CA ASN A 163 -15.38 8.29 0.04
C ASN A 163 -14.55 8.51 1.30
N ASN A 164 -15.17 8.80 2.46
CA ASN A 164 -14.50 9.01 3.75
C ASN A 164 -13.58 7.84 4.16
N ARG A 165 -13.82 6.62 3.65
CA ARG A 165 -12.96 5.46 3.91
C ARG A 165 -11.59 5.59 3.26
N ALA A 166 -11.52 6.12 2.05
CA ALA A 166 -10.25 6.40 1.40
C ALA A 166 -9.51 7.55 2.11
N GLU A 167 -10.24 8.59 2.53
CA GLU A 167 -9.69 9.75 3.25
C GLU A 167 -9.15 9.37 4.64
N ASN A 168 -9.87 8.54 5.41
CA ASN A 168 -9.42 8.09 6.75
C ASN A 168 -8.15 7.23 6.71
N THR A 169 -7.89 6.56 5.59
CA THR A 169 -6.62 5.85 5.38
C THR A 169 -5.47 6.83 5.10
N THR A 170 -5.78 8.05 4.63
CA THR A 170 -4.80 9.10 4.36
C THR A 170 -4.24 9.71 5.64
N SER A 171 -5.06 9.90 6.68
CA SER A 171 -4.63 10.46 7.97
C SER A 171 -3.58 9.58 8.67
N ARG A 172 -3.57 8.28 8.39
CA ARG A 172 -2.52 7.36 8.87
C ARG A 172 -1.17 7.51 8.15
N PHE A 173 -1.16 8.05 6.93
CA PHE A 173 0.05 8.23 6.13
C PHE A 173 0.55 9.68 6.07
N GLY A 174 -0.30 10.66 6.40
CA GLY A 174 0.01 12.09 6.29
C GLY A 174 1.01 12.60 7.34
N ASP A 175 1.09 11.94 8.48
CA ASP A 175 2.00 12.31 9.58
C ASP A 175 3.40 11.66 9.47
N GLU A 176 3.58 10.74 8.52
CA GLU A 176 4.83 9.99 8.33
C GLU A 176 5.70 10.48 7.16
N SER A 177 5.33 11.56 6.46
CA SER A 177 6.09 12.07 5.31
C SER A 177 7.53 12.51 5.65
N GLU A 178 7.84 12.71 6.93
CA GLU A 178 9.19 13.02 7.42
C GLU A 178 10.05 11.79 7.74
N LYS A 179 9.50 10.57 7.73
CA LYS A 179 10.18 9.35 8.23
C LYS A 179 10.57 8.32 7.16
N TRP A 180 10.36 8.61 5.89
CA TRP A 180 10.79 7.67 4.84
C TRP A 180 12.30 7.75 4.63
N PRO A 181 13.03 6.63 4.75
CA PRO A 181 14.43 6.63 4.36
C PRO A 181 14.55 6.96 2.88
N ASN A 182 15.48 7.86 2.53
CA ASN A 182 15.85 8.16 1.15
C ASN A 182 16.16 6.84 0.42
N PHE A 183 15.31 6.47 -0.50
CA PHE A 183 15.67 5.49 -1.53
C PHE A 183 16.56 6.22 -2.53
N GLY A 184 17.87 6.18 -2.26
CA GLY A 184 18.90 6.61 -3.21
C GLY A 184 18.78 5.79 -4.50
N THR A 185 18.98 6.48 -5.60
CA THR A 185 19.08 6.02 -6.98
C THR A 185 19.94 4.78 -7.14
#